data_e04610b82fd593165b18474c0146182b
#
_entry.id   e04610b82fd593165b18474c0146182b
#
_cell.length_a   1.000
_cell.length_b   1.000
_cell.length_c   1.000
_cell.angle_alpha   90.00
_cell.angle_beta   90.00
_cell.angle_gamma   90.00
#
_symmetry.space_group_name_H-M   'P 1'
#
loop_
_entity.id
_entity.type
_entity.pdbx_description
1 polymer ?
#
loop_
_entity_poly.entity_id
_entity_poly.type
_entity_poly.pdbx_seq_one_letter_code
_entity_poly.pdbx_strand_id
1 'polypeptide(L)'
;MLGEIESNMKKTFRIKCFKLVLGVSLCFLIYLLVSLIIPPLIGTHEKSDTQAEVSITTSERVCLIDNNEDALLWRLRLIRSAQEEIILSTFDFRADSSGTDVIAALWGAAERGVQVRLIIDGINAQLHLSGSDVFQALAAHDNVCLLYTSPS
;
A
#
# COMPACT_ATOMS: atom_id res chain seq x y z
N MET A 1 -60.23 -26.17 -13.19
CA MET A 1 -59.28 -26.37 -14.32
C MET A 1 -58.31 -25.20 -14.51
N LEU A 2 -58.75 -23.91 -14.63
CA LEU A 2 -57.82 -22.77 -14.77
C LEU A 2 -56.94 -22.51 -13.55
N GLY A 3 -57.42 -22.65 -12.32
CA GLY A 3 -56.65 -22.43 -11.08
C GLY A 3 -55.53 -23.45 -10.84
N GLU A 4 -55.69 -24.69 -11.30
CA GLU A 4 -54.64 -25.73 -11.17
C GLU A 4 -53.49 -25.49 -12.14
N ILE A 5 -53.76 -24.98 -13.32
CA ILE A 5 -52.76 -24.63 -14.35
C ILE A 5 -51.87 -23.48 -13.83
N GLU A 6 -52.50 -22.46 -13.23
CA GLU A 6 -51.81 -21.30 -12.66
C GLU A 6 -50.92 -21.67 -11.46
N SER A 7 -51.41 -22.55 -10.57
CA SER A 7 -50.67 -23.08 -9.43
C SER A 7 -49.45 -23.88 -9.88
N ASN A 8 -49.61 -24.77 -10.85
CA ASN A 8 -48.49 -25.56 -11.40
C ASN A 8 -47.45 -24.71 -12.12
N MET A 9 -47.88 -23.66 -12.83
CA MET A 9 -46.97 -22.73 -13.49
C MET A 9 -46.12 -21.94 -12.49
N LYS A 10 -46.74 -21.42 -11.42
CA LYS A 10 -46.03 -20.74 -10.31
C LYS A 10 -45.06 -21.68 -9.60
N LYS A 11 -45.40 -22.93 -9.37
CA LYS A 11 -44.54 -23.93 -8.75
C LYS A 11 -43.34 -24.25 -9.65
N THR A 12 -43.55 -24.44 -10.94
CA THR A 12 -42.46 -24.70 -11.90
C THR A 12 -41.51 -23.51 -12.03
N PHE A 13 -42.06 -22.30 -12.05
CA PHE A 13 -41.25 -21.08 -12.08
C PHE A 13 -40.39 -20.92 -10.83
N ARG A 14 -40.95 -21.13 -9.63
CA ARG A 14 -40.22 -21.10 -8.37
C ARG A 14 -39.08 -22.12 -8.32
N ILE A 15 -39.30 -23.34 -8.82
CA ILE A 15 -38.24 -24.38 -8.89
C ILE A 15 -37.12 -24.00 -9.86
N LYS A 16 -37.46 -23.40 -11.01
CA LYS A 16 -36.46 -22.91 -11.97
C LYS A 16 -35.63 -21.76 -11.40
N CYS A 17 -36.28 -20.78 -10.76
CA CYS A 17 -35.57 -19.68 -10.07
C CYS A 17 -34.65 -20.20 -8.94
N PHE A 18 -35.17 -21.16 -8.14
CA PHE A 18 -34.37 -21.74 -7.06
C PHE A 18 -33.12 -22.47 -7.58
N LYS A 19 -33.26 -23.25 -8.67
CA LYS A 19 -32.11 -23.91 -9.31
C LYS A 19 -31.10 -22.91 -9.89
N LEU A 20 -31.59 -21.82 -10.46
CA LEU A 20 -30.73 -20.76 -11.00
C LEU A 20 -29.93 -20.07 -9.86
N VAL A 21 -30.61 -19.70 -8.77
CA VAL A 21 -29.97 -19.07 -7.61
C VAL A 21 -28.95 -20.02 -6.97
N LEU A 22 -29.29 -21.31 -6.84
CA LEU A 22 -28.38 -22.32 -6.31
C LEU A 22 -27.14 -22.49 -7.20
N GLY A 23 -27.33 -22.49 -8.55
CA GLY A 23 -26.23 -22.56 -9.51
C GLY A 23 -25.29 -21.36 -9.42
N VAL A 24 -25.84 -20.13 -9.36
CA VAL A 24 -25.04 -18.90 -9.22
C VAL A 24 -24.28 -18.89 -7.88
N SER A 25 -24.94 -19.32 -6.79
CA SER A 25 -24.31 -19.42 -5.48
C SER A 25 -23.16 -20.42 -5.47
N LEU A 26 -23.32 -21.57 -6.14
CA LEU A 26 -22.27 -22.58 -6.26
C LEU A 26 -21.08 -22.06 -7.07
N CYS A 27 -21.32 -21.40 -8.20
CA CYS A 27 -20.26 -20.78 -9.00
C CYS A 27 -19.49 -19.71 -8.23
N PHE A 28 -20.19 -18.90 -7.43
CA PHE A 28 -19.56 -17.90 -6.57
C PHE A 28 -18.70 -18.54 -5.49
N LEU A 29 -19.14 -19.63 -4.88
CA LEU A 29 -18.38 -20.39 -3.89
C LEU A 29 -17.11 -21.00 -4.51
N ILE A 30 -17.23 -21.55 -5.72
CA ILE A 30 -16.07 -22.09 -6.45
C ILE A 30 -15.09 -20.97 -6.80
N TYR A 31 -15.59 -19.80 -7.22
CA TYR A 31 -14.75 -18.62 -7.48
C TYR A 31 -13.97 -18.18 -6.24
N LEU A 32 -14.63 -18.13 -5.06
CA LEU A 32 -13.97 -17.79 -3.80
C LEU A 32 -12.91 -18.81 -3.41
N LEU A 33 -13.19 -20.11 -3.57
CA LEU A 33 -12.22 -21.17 -3.29
C LEU A 33 -11.00 -21.11 -4.21
N VAL A 34 -11.23 -20.86 -5.50
CA VAL A 34 -10.16 -20.71 -6.50
C VAL A 34 -9.33 -19.47 -6.19
N SER A 35 -9.97 -18.35 -5.83
CA SER A 35 -9.30 -17.10 -5.44
C SER A 35 -8.49 -17.24 -4.15
N LEU A 36 -8.86 -18.14 -3.26
CA LEU A 36 -8.11 -18.40 -2.02
C LEU A 36 -6.90 -19.32 -2.24
N ILE A 37 -6.99 -20.25 -3.19
CA ILE A 37 -5.97 -21.29 -3.44
C ILE A 37 -4.92 -20.85 -4.44
N ILE A 38 -5.29 -20.10 -5.47
CA ILE A 38 -4.36 -19.69 -6.55
C ILE A 38 -3.25 -18.75 -6.07
N PRO A 39 -3.49 -17.69 -5.25
CA PRO A 39 -2.43 -16.80 -4.81
C PRO A 39 -1.28 -17.51 -4.05
N PRO A 40 -1.52 -18.42 -3.10
CA PRO A 40 -0.42 -19.11 -2.44
C PRO A 40 0.30 -20.13 -3.32
N LEU A 41 -0.35 -20.61 -4.40
CA LEU A 41 0.28 -21.56 -5.33
C LEU A 41 1.17 -20.88 -6.38
N ILE A 42 0.86 -19.61 -6.73
CA ILE A 42 1.63 -18.82 -7.72
C ILE A 42 2.70 -17.97 -7.01
N GLY A 43 2.56 -17.74 -5.72
CA GLY A 43 3.54 -17.05 -4.87
C GLY A 43 4.74 -17.94 -4.52
N THR A 44 5.34 -18.61 -5.50
CA THR A 44 6.71 -19.07 -5.33
C THR A 44 7.59 -17.83 -5.31
N HIS A 45 7.92 -17.37 -4.12
CA HIS A 45 9.07 -16.53 -3.89
C HIS A 45 10.28 -17.29 -4.42
N GLU A 46 10.59 -17.09 -5.68
CA GLU A 46 11.88 -17.42 -6.23
C GLU A 46 12.88 -16.54 -5.48
N LYS A 47 13.53 -17.12 -4.47
CA LYS A 47 14.76 -16.55 -3.93
C LYS A 47 15.73 -16.51 -5.11
N SER A 48 15.80 -15.39 -5.77
CA SER A 48 16.87 -15.09 -6.71
C SER A 48 18.15 -14.93 -5.89
N ASP A 49 18.84 -16.02 -5.63
CA ASP A 49 20.24 -16.03 -5.26
C ASP A 49 21.08 -15.65 -6.49
N THR A 50 20.79 -14.51 -7.07
CA THR A 50 21.68 -13.90 -8.04
C THR A 50 22.65 -13.03 -7.24
N GLN A 51 23.70 -13.64 -6.74
CA GLN A 51 24.92 -12.92 -6.40
C GLN A 51 25.49 -12.35 -7.69
N ALA A 52 25.00 -11.19 -8.11
CA ALA A 52 25.69 -10.40 -9.10
C ALA A 52 26.97 -9.88 -8.44
N GLU A 53 28.08 -10.48 -8.78
CA GLU A 53 29.40 -9.97 -8.47
C GLU A 53 29.58 -8.66 -9.25
N VAL A 54 29.13 -7.56 -8.66
CA VAL A 54 29.35 -6.22 -9.21
C VAL A 54 30.77 -5.82 -8.87
N SER A 55 31.66 -5.88 -9.84
CA SER A 55 33.01 -5.31 -9.74
C SER A 55 32.88 -3.78 -9.65
N ILE A 56 32.87 -3.24 -8.42
CA ILE A 56 32.74 -1.81 -8.15
C ILE A 56 34.14 -1.19 -8.21
N THR A 57 34.42 -0.46 -9.28
CA THR A 57 35.64 0.33 -9.46
C THR A 57 35.52 1.76 -8.94
N THR A 58 34.40 2.13 -8.30
CA THR A 58 34.11 3.46 -7.74
C THR A 58 34.08 3.39 -6.21
N SER A 59 34.33 4.53 -5.55
CA SER A 59 34.28 4.67 -4.10
C SER A 59 32.85 4.65 -3.52
N GLU A 60 31.85 4.41 -4.36
CA GLU A 60 30.45 4.33 -3.96
C GLU A 60 30.14 2.98 -3.32
N ARG A 61 29.34 3.03 -2.24
CA ARG A 61 28.91 1.84 -1.50
C ARG A 61 27.45 1.59 -1.76
N VAL A 62 27.14 0.41 -2.26
CA VAL A 62 25.74 -0.05 -2.49
C VAL A 62 25.41 -1.12 -1.46
N CYS A 63 24.25 -1.00 -0.85
CA CYS A 63 23.70 -1.99 0.06
C CYS A 63 22.31 -2.41 -0.45
N LEU A 64 22.13 -3.68 -0.66
CA LEU A 64 20.83 -4.27 -0.99
C LEU A 64 20.11 -4.63 0.32
N ILE A 65 18.87 -4.16 0.46
CA ILE A 65 18.00 -4.44 1.61
C ILE A 65 16.78 -5.18 1.07
N ASP A 66 16.68 -6.47 1.38
CA ASP A 66 15.63 -7.37 0.87
C ASP A 66 14.48 -7.58 1.87
N ASN A 67 14.64 -7.12 3.12
CA ASN A 67 13.67 -7.24 4.19
C ASN A 67 12.98 -5.89 4.47
N ASN A 68 11.64 -5.89 4.56
CA ASN A 68 10.86 -4.66 4.78
C ASN A 68 11.13 -4.00 6.14
N GLU A 69 11.37 -4.78 7.20
CA GLU A 69 11.69 -4.24 8.53
C GLU A 69 13.05 -3.55 8.50
N ASP A 70 14.04 -4.17 7.89
CA ASP A 70 15.35 -3.58 7.72
C ASP A 70 15.30 -2.33 6.83
N ALA A 71 14.48 -2.34 5.77
CA ALA A 71 14.28 -1.18 4.91
C ALA A 71 13.71 0.02 5.68
N LEU A 72 12.76 -0.20 6.58
CA LEU A 72 12.23 0.86 7.46
C LEU A 72 13.33 1.37 8.41
N LEU A 73 14.04 0.47 9.08
CA LEU A 73 15.11 0.84 10.01
C LEU A 73 16.23 1.65 9.32
N TRP A 74 16.63 1.25 8.11
CA TRP A 74 17.61 2.00 7.33
C TRP A 74 17.11 3.38 6.95
N ARG A 75 15.84 3.50 6.53
CA ARG A 75 15.22 4.79 6.24
C ARG A 75 15.24 5.71 7.47
N LEU A 76 14.84 5.21 8.63
CA LEU A 76 14.87 5.97 9.88
C LEU A 76 16.28 6.38 10.28
N ARG A 77 17.30 5.49 10.08
CA ARG A 77 18.71 5.82 10.33
C ARG A 77 19.20 6.94 9.42
N LEU A 78 18.90 6.88 8.12
CA LEU A 78 19.28 7.93 7.16
C LEU A 78 18.66 9.28 7.53
N ILE A 79 17.37 9.31 7.86
CA ILE A 79 16.68 10.54 8.28
C ILE A 79 17.32 11.10 9.58
N ARG A 80 17.60 10.24 10.55
CA ARG A 80 18.20 10.67 11.82
C ARG A 80 19.66 11.14 11.68
N SER A 81 20.38 10.63 10.69
CA SER A 81 21.78 11.00 10.45
C SER A 81 21.95 12.24 9.56
N ALA A 82 20.89 12.69 8.92
CA ALA A 82 20.94 13.87 8.05
C ALA A 82 21.31 15.14 8.85
N GLN A 83 22.19 15.97 8.25
CA GLN A 83 22.73 17.18 8.88
C GLN A 83 22.27 18.47 8.18
N GLU A 84 22.00 18.45 6.87
CA GLU A 84 21.72 19.63 6.08
C GLU A 84 20.35 19.59 5.42
N GLU A 85 20.09 18.58 4.61
CA GLU A 85 18.87 18.48 3.81
C GLU A 85 18.38 17.03 3.71
N ILE A 86 17.04 16.87 3.68
CA ILE A 86 16.35 15.63 3.34
C ILE A 86 15.40 15.93 2.18
N ILE A 87 15.52 15.18 1.09
CA ILE A 87 14.54 15.17 0.01
C ILE A 87 13.90 13.78 -0.01
N LEU A 88 12.63 13.71 0.37
CA LEU A 88 11.84 12.48 0.35
C LEU A 88 10.75 12.58 -0.70
N SER A 89 10.88 11.79 -1.77
CA SER A 89 9.85 11.64 -2.79
C SER A 89 9.18 10.28 -2.65
N THR A 90 7.86 10.27 -2.54
CA THR A 90 7.09 9.04 -2.37
C THR A 90 5.71 9.15 -3.02
N PHE A 91 5.28 8.07 -3.66
CA PHE A 91 3.94 7.97 -4.25
C PHE A 91 2.88 7.71 -3.18
N ASP A 92 3.08 6.68 -2.35
CA ASP A 92 2.16 6.29 -1.28
C ASP A 92 2.80 6.56 0.09
N PHE A 93 2.21 7.49 0.83
CA PHE A 93 2.61 7.81 2.19
C PHE A 93 1.37 7.77 3.09
N ARG A 94 1.39 6.91 4.08
CA ARG A 94 0.25 6.68 4.97
C ARG A 94 0.61 7.04 6.40
N ALA A 95 -0.35 7.56 7.13
CA ALA A 95 -0.21 7.83 8.57
C ALA A 95 -0.52 6.55 9.40
N ASP A 96 -0.04 5.39 8.94
CA ASP A 96 -0.05 4.14 9.70
C ASP A 96 1.12 4.10 10.70
N SER A 97 1.34 2.96 11.35
CA SER A 97 2.41 2.81 12.35
C SER A 97 3.80 3.16 11.78
N SER A 98 4.16 2.58 10.62
CA SER A 98 5.46 2.84 9.97
C SER A 98 5.58 4.25 9.42
N GLY A 99 4.50 4.79 8.85
CA GLY A 99 4.47 6.18 8.39
C GLY A 99 4.57 7.19 9.53
N THR A 100 3.95 6.90 10.67
CA THR A 100 4.09 7.73 11.88
C THR A 100 5.52 7.75 12.40
N ASP A 101 6.22 6.61 12.38
CA ASP A 101 7.65 6.55 12.75
C ASP A 101 8.52 7.41 11.81
N VAL A 102 8.23 7.38 10.50
CA VAL A 102 8.91 8.23 9.51
C VAL A 102 8.59 9.70 9.75
N ILE A 103 7.33 10.07 9.99
CA ILE A 103 6.91 11.45 10.30
C ILE A 103 7.64 11.96 11.56
N ALA A 104 7.69 11.15 12.62
CA ALA A 104 8.40 11.51 13.85
C ALA A 104 9.92 11.70 13.64
N ALA A 105 10.53 10.87 12.79
CA ALA A 105 11.94 11.02 12.45
C ALA A 105 12.23 12.28 11.63
N LEU A 106 11.33 12.62 10.68
CA LEU A 106 11.41 13.85 9.87
C LEU A 106 11.21 15.10 10.74
N TRP A 107 10.24 15.05 11.67
CA TRP A 107 10.05 16.11 12.66
C TRP A 107 11.32 16.34 13.47
N GLY A 108 11.89 15.27 14.04
CA GLY A 108 13.15 15.37 14.80
C GLY A 108 14.34 15.86 13.95
N ALA A 109 14.34 15.64 12.63
CA ALA A 109 15.33 16.22 11.73
C ALA A 109 15.10 17.74 11.54
N ALA A 110 13.86 18.15 11.33
CA ALA A 110 13.48 19.57 11.20
C ALA A 110 13.80 20.36 12.48
N GLU A 111 13.55 19.81 13.67
CA GLU A 111 13.91 20.38 14.96
C GLU A 111 15.43 20.58 15.12
N ARG A 112 16.25 19.76 14.47
CA ARG A 112 17.71 19.94 14.43
C ARG A 112 18.18 20.98 13.42
N GLY A 113 17.25 21.61 12.68
CA GLY A 113 17.54 22.61 11.67
C GLY A 113 17.76 22.04 10.25
N VAL A 114 17.54 20.73 10.06
CA VAL A 114 17.65 20.09 8.75
C VAL A 114 16.49 20.55 7.85
N GLN A 115 16.79 20.94 6.61
CA GLN A 115 15.77 21.30 5.63
C GLN A 115 15.08 20.04 5.10
N VAL A 116 13.77 19.90 5.30
CA VAL A 116 13.01 18.73 4.87
C VAL A 116 12.12 19.10 3.70
N ARG A 117 12.30 18.44 2.56
CA ARG A 117 11.44 18.57 1.38
C ARG A 117 10.71 17.28 1.13
N LEU A 118 9.38 17.31 1.23
CA LEU A 118 8.52 16.17 0.97
C LEU A 118 7.81 16.36 -0.37
N ILE A 119 7.96 15.39 -1.26
CA ILE A 119 7.26 15.34 -2.54
C ILE A 119 6.33 14.15 -2.49
N ILE A 120 5.02 14.41 -2.44
CA ILE A 120 4.00 13.38 -2.23
C ILE A 120 2.97 13.48 -3.35
N ASP A 121 2.46 12.32 -3.81
CA ASP A 121 1.32 12.31 -4.72
C ASP A 121 0.09 12.96 -4.08
N GLY A 122 -0.50 13.94 -4.78
CA GLY A 122 -1.57 14.76 -4.23
C GLY A 122 -2.84 13.97 -3.94
N ILE A 123 -3.18 12.95 -4.74
CA ILE A 123 -4.36 12.11 -4.52
C ILE A 123 -4.14 11.21 -3.30
N ASN A 124 -2.98 10.58 -3.20
CA ASN A 124 -2.65 9.75 -2.04
C ASN A 124 -2.57 10.56 -0.75
N ALA A 125 -2.00 11.75 -0.78
CA ALA A 125 -1.98 12.66 0.36
C ALA A 125 -3.40 13.02 0.82
N GLN A 126 -4.30 13.34 -0.11
CA GLN A 126 -5.70 13.64 0.20
C GLN A 126 -6.41 12.45 0.85
N LEU A 127 -6.17 11.23 0.36
CA LEU A 127 -6.85 10.03 0.84
C LEU A 127 -6.32 9.52 2.18
N HIS A 128 -5.02 9.65 2.43
CA HIS A 128 -4.36 8.96 3.54
C HIS A 128 -3.77 9.87 4.62
N LEU A 129 -3.56 11.16 4.33
CA LEU A 129 -2.89 12.10 5.22
C LEU A 129 -3.77 13.26 5.67
N SER A 130 -4.84 13.59 4.95
CA SER A 130 -5.67 14.78 5.20
C SER A 130 -6.30 14.83 6.59
N GLY A 131 -6.48 13.70 7.26
CA GLY A 131 -7.02 13.59 8.62
C GLY A 131 -5.95 13.32 9.69
N SER A 132 -4.67 13.34 9.36
CA SER A 132 -3.59 13.06 10.32
C SER A 132 -3.06 14.34 10.96
N ASP A 133 -3.34 14.53 12.24
CA ASP A 133 -2.83 15.67 13.00
C ASP A 133 -1.30 15.71 13.05
N VAL A 134 -0.66 14.53 13.12
CA VAL A 134 0.80 14.40 13.16
C VAL A 134 1.44 14.86 11.85
N PHE A 135 0.81 14.49 10.72
CA PHE A 135 1.28 14.94 9.40
C PHE A 135 1.08 16.44 9.20
N GLN A 136 -0.06 16.98 9.65
CA GLN A 136 -0.32 18.42 9.57
C GLN A 136 0.63 19.22 10.45
N ALA A 137 0.97 18.71 11.63
CA ALA A 137 1.99 19.33 12.47
C ALA A 137 3.34 19.38 11.75
N LEU A 138 3.79 18.26 11.15
CA LEU A 138 5.02 18.22 10.36
C LEU A 138 4.99 19.24 9.20
N ALA A 139 3.89 19.31 8.47
CA ALA A 139 3.73 20.22 7.34
C ALA A 139 3.74 21.70 7.74
N ALA A 140 3.40 22.03 8.99
CA ALA A 140 3.40 23.38 9.53
C ALA A 140 4.77 23.81 10.11
N HIS A 141 5.76 22.91 10.13
CA HIS A 141 7.08 23.22 10.67
C HIS A 141 7.89 24.10 9.69
N ASP A 142 8.57 25.14 10.19
CA ASP A 142 9.29 26.13 9.39
C ASP A 142 10.37 25.55 8.47
N ASN A 143 11.00 24.44 8.86
CA ASN A 143 12.03 23.75 8.10
C ASN A 143 11.47 22.65 7.18
N VAL A 144 10.15 22.55 7.01
CA VAL A 144 9.50 21.54 6.17
C VAL A 144 8.81 22.18 4.97
N CYS A 145 9.20 21.78 3.78
CA CYS A 145 8.54 22.15 2.54
C CYS A 145 7.79 20.95 1.98
N LEU A 146 6.48 21.10 1.80
CA LEU A 146 5.61 20.06 1.26
C LEU A 146 5.20 20.42 -0.16
N LEU A 147 5.48 19.51 -1.10
CA LEU A 147 5.13 19.61 -2.51
C LEU A 147 4.19 18.48 -2.88
N TYR A 148 3.07 18.80 -3.48
CA TYR A 148 2.15 17.81 -4.04
C TYR A 148 2.33 17.68 -5.54
N THR A 149 2.46 16.45 -6.04
CA THR A 149 2.38 16.20 -7.47
C THR A 149 0.92 16.28 -7.91
N SER A 150 0.67 16.90 -9.06
CA SER A 150 -0.67 16.92 -9.67
C SER A 150 -0.74 15.82 -10.73
N PRO A 151 -1.84 15.06 -10.81
CA PRO A 151 -2.03 14.18 -11.95
C PRO A 151 -2.07 15.02 -13.24
N SER A 152 -1.25 14.63 -14.17
CA SER A 152 -1.21 15.24 -15.52
C SER A 152 -2.36 14.71 -16.38
#